data_ea5d43f7b17ff76bf2fe96fc58eaeaa2
#
_entry.id   ea5d43f7b17ff76bf2fe96fc58eaeaa2
#
_cell.length_a   1.000
_cell.length_b   1.000
_cell.length_c   1.000
_cell.angle_alpha   90.00
_cell.angle_beta   90.00
_cell.angle_gamma   90.00
#
_symmetry.space_group_name_H-M   'P 1'
#
loop_
_entity.id
_entity.type
_entity.pdbx_description
1 polymer ?
#
loop_
_entity_poly.entity_id
_entity_poly.type
_entity_poly.pdbx_seq_one_letter_code
_entity_poly.pdbx_strand_id
1 'polypeptide(L)'
;MTTTPSGDQNHTFRRYEDDDHDVDAWDEVIFQAGWSHKCPTYINKTPPCQGSCPSGHDIRGWLQIVRQLEKPTGDMDWQRYAFNRATDANPFPSMMGRVCPAPCEDGCNRNQVEDFVGINAVEQFIGDYAIEHGFEFEKCETTSDKKIAIIGGGPAGLAAAFQLRKLGHACTIFDDHEELGGMMRYGIPSYRTPRDTLDGEIQRIINMGVDVKLKTRVGKDVPMDDVEKEFDAIIWALGAKSGRPLPVPGADAPNCLSGVAFLEAFNEKRLQIVAKKVVVVGGGDTSIDVVSVARRLGHITEVHEKDSTENVVLGFTAHDVASTVVREGSTVTLTSLFPIENMTAAEHEVEDALREGVSIKGSVMPLEVMLDSEGRATGLRCCECTLDGNRPVATEGTEFTIEADIIVSAIGQSGDLTGLESMDNGHGFINSDKFYQVPDKPGHFLAGDIVRPHLLTTAIGQAAIAVESVQAYLDDQELSKRPKVDVHHFDLLHKLSEWNLSPEEHEAGESR
;
A
#
# COMPACT_ATOMS: atom_id res chain seq x y z
N MET A 1 28.88 7.86 20.55
CA MET A 1 27.48 8.16 20.83
C MET A 1 27.32 9.61 20.72
N THR A 2 26.58 9.97 19.74
CA THR A 2 26.13 11.33 19.74
C THR A 2 25.44 11.56 21.04
N THR A 3 25.85 12.63 21.68
CA THR A 3 25.20 13.20 22.83
C THR A 3 23.69 13.09 22.63
N THR A 4 23.04 12.57 23.64
CA THR A 4 21.60 12.63 23.81
C THR A 4 21.10 13.95 23.24
N PRO A 5 20.17 13.94 22.31
CA PRO A 5 19.59 15.17 21.82
C PRO A 5 19.13 15.97 23.03
N SER A 6 19.44 17.27 23.02
CA SER A 6 18.99 18.22 24.04
C SER A 6 17.52 17.93 24.35
N GLY A 7 17.17 18.02 25.64
CA GLY A 7 15.93 17.52 26.23
C GLY A 7 14.58 17.97 25.69
N ASP A 8 14.53 18.59 24.50
CA ASP A 8 13.31 18.95 23.78
C ASP A 8 12.82 17.86 22.81
N GLN A 9 13.53 16.74 22.75
CA GLN A 9 13.14 15.65 21.86
C GLN A 9 12.52 14.52 22.67
N ASN A 10 11.22 14.55 22.83
CA ASN A 10 10.39 13.42 23.27
C ASN A 10 10.42 12.24 22.29
N HIS A 11 11.49 12.07 21.52
CA HIS A 11 11.59 11.02 20.55
C HIS A 11 12.25 9.80 21.18
N THR A 12 11.49 8.75 21.31
CA THR A 12 11.98 7.41 21.65
C THR A 12 12.79 6.78 20.53
N PHE A 13 12.79 7.40 19.34
CA PHE A 13 13.50 6.91 18.16
C PHE A 13 14.56 7.91 17.71
N ARG A 14 15.75 7.42 17.48
CA ARG A 14 16.78 8.08 16.71
C ARG A 14 17.06 7.26 15.46
N ARG A 15 17.01 7.91 14.31
CA ARG A 15 17.45 7.29 13.08
C ARG A 15 18.95 7.09 13.12
N TYR A 16 19.37 5.87 12.77
CA TYR A 16 20.76 5.50 12.69
C TYR A 16 21.27 5.79 11.27
N GLU A 17 22.32 6.61 11.18
CA GLU A 17 23.08 6.76 9.94
C GLU A 17 24.34 5.90 10.01
N ASP A 18 24.64 5.18 8.91
CA ASP A 18 25.92 4.50 8.78
C ASP A 18 27.01 5.56 8.88
N ASP A 19 27.99 5.35 9.74
CA ASP A 19 29.10 6.27 10.10
C ASP A 19 28.75 7.37 11.14
N ASP A 20 27.55 7.40 11.71
CA ASP A 20 27.20 8.27 12.84
C ASP A 20 27.85 7.79 14.17
N HIS A 21 28.78 6.87 14.10
CA HIS A 21 29.57 6.39 15.23
C HIS A 21 30.96 6.96 15.19
N ASP A 22 31.17 7.93 16.03
CA ASP A 22 32.53 8.22 16.45
C ASP A 22 32.89 7.23 17.56
N VAL A 23 33.70 6.23 17.21
CA VAL A 23 34.14 5.19 18.16
C VAL A 23 34.98 5.81 19.30
N ASP A 24 35.69 6.91 19.01
CA ASP A 24 36.46 7.64 19.98
C ASP A 24 35.54 8.35 20.99
N ALA A 25 34.36 8.85 20.56
CA ALA A 25 33.34 9.40 21.44
C ALA A 25 32.71 8.35 22.37
N TRP A 26 32.73 7.07 21.99
CA TRP A 26 32.29 6.00 22.89
C TRP A 26 33.22 5.80 24.07
N ASP A 27 34.53 5.96 23.89
CA ASP A 27 35.50 5.90 24.97
C ASP A 27 35.29 7.04 26.00
N GLU A 28 34.90 8.24 25.56
CA GLU A 28 34.60 9.37 26.42
C GLU A 28 33.26 9.24 27.16
N VAL A 29 32.26 8.65 26.52
CA VAL A 29 30.88 8.57 27.06
C VAL A 29 30.62 7.27 27.83
N ILE A 30 31.19 6.15 27.40
CA ILE A 30 30.95 4.82 27.99
C ILE A 30 32.14 4.39 28.86
N PHE A 31 33.36 4.77 28.46
CA PHE A 31 34.59 4.37 29.11
C PHE A 31 35.33 5.63 29.58
N GLN A 32 35.08 6.06 30.78
CA GLN A 32 36.01 7.00 31.38
C GLN A 32 37.32 6.25 31.60
N ALA A 33 38.40 6.75 31.02
CA ALA A 33 39.70 6.12 31.10
C ALA A 33 40.09 5.83 32.57
N GLY A 34 40.40 4.58 32.85
CA GLY A 34 40.84 4.14 34.16
C GLY A 34 39.73 3.68 35.13
N TRP A 35 38.46 3.66 34.73
CA TRP A 35 37.38 3.18 35.57
C TRP A 35 37.00 1.73 35.21
N SER A 36 36.83 0.90 36.23
CA SER A 36 36.36 -0.47 36.10
C SER A 36 34.87 -0.61 35.86
N HIS A 37 34.12 0.47 35.99
CA HIS A 37 32.66 0.48 35.83
C HIS A 37 32.30 0.93 34.44
N LYS A 38 31.82 0.01 33.64
CA LYS A 38 31.27 0.30 32.34
C LYS A 38 29.76 0.36 32.50
N CYS A 39 29.17 1.57 32.36
CA CYS A 39 27.72 1.66 32.23
C CYS A 39 27.33 1.19 30.81
N PRO A 40 26.67 0.08 30.66
CA PRO A 40 26.22 -0.32 29.34
C PRO A 40 25.14 0.64 28.87
N THR A 41 25.31 1.20 27.69
CA THR A 41 24.23 1.90 27.01
C THR A 41 23.35 0.85 26.35
N TYR A 42 22.08 0.81 26.73
CA TYR A 42 21.13 -0.09 26.12
C TYR A 42 20.64 0.54 24.80
N ILE A 43 21.09 -0.01 23.69
CA ILE A 43 20.56 0.32 22.38
C ILE A 43 19.49 -0.71 22.06
N ASN A 44 18.24 -0.29 22.03
CA ASN A 44 17.17 -1.12 21.50
C ASN A 44 17.24 -1.10 19.97
N LYS A 45 17.71 -2.18 19.37
CA LYS A 45 17.65 -2.32 17.90
C LYS A 45 16.21 -2.29 17.44
N THR A 46 15.99 -1.76 16.26
CA THR A 46 14.70 -1.83 15.57
C THR A 46 14.23 -3.28 15.51
N PRO A 47 13.06 -3.62 16.02
CA PRO A 47 12.55 -4.98 15.96
C PRO A 47 12.30 -5.41 14.49
N PRO A 48 12.47 -6.69 14.15
CA PRO A 48 12.31 -7.16 12.78
C PRO A 48 10.95 -6.82 12.16
N CYS A 49 9.87 -6.81 12.93
CA CYS A 49 8.55 -6.39 12.45
C CYS A 49 8.54 -4.96 11.91
N GLN A 50 9.20 -4.01 12.62
CA GLN A 50 9.33 -2.63 12.13
C GLN A 50 10.28 -2.54 10.93
N GLY A 51 11.39 -3.29 10.95
CA GLY A 51 12.34 -3.34 9.84
C GLY A 51 11.75 -3.95 8.56
N SER A 52 10.75 -4.80 8.69
CA SER A 52 10.02 -5.40 7.56
C SER A 52 8.86 -4.54 7.06
N CYS A 53 8.39 -3.57 7.85
CA CYS A 53 7.27 -2.71 7.46
C CYS A 53 7.74 -1.59 6.51
N PRO A 54 7.24 -1.54 5.26
CA PRO A 54 7.67 -0.51 4.29
C PRO A 54 7.28 0.92 4.69
N SER A 55 6.24 1.10 5.52
CA SER A 55 5.81 2.42 5.97
C SER A 55 6.64 2.97 7.14
N GLY A 56 7.53 2.16 7.73
CA GLY A 56 8.32 2.57 8.89
C GLY A 56 7.51 2.67 10.19
N HIS A 57 6.52 1.83 10.34
CA HIS A 57 5.53 1.83 11.41
C HIS A 57 6.13 1.43 12.76
N ASP A 58 5.86 2.18 13.84
CA ASP A 58 6.27 1.84 15.20
C ASP A 58 5.41 0.74 15.81
N ILE A 59 5.50 -0.45 15.24
CA ILE A 59 4.68 -1.60 15.61
C ILE A 59 4.85 -1.97 17.08
N ARG A 60 6.11 -2.02 17.55
CA ARG A 60 6.37 -2.35 18.95
C ARG A 60 5.79 -1.32 19.90
N GLY A 61 5.86 -0.04 19.57
CA GLY A 61 5.37 1.03 20.42
C GLY A 61 3.86 0.93 20.64
N TRP A 62 3.06 0.89 19.57
CA TRP A 62 1.61 0.82 19.76
C TRP A 62 1.15 -0.55 20.30
N LEU A 63 1.86 -1.66 20.03
CA LEU A 63 1.58 -2.94 20.70
C LEU A 63 1.83 -2.87 22.22
N GLN A 64 2.86 -2.13 22.67
CA GLN A 64 3.10 -1.92 24.11
C GLN A 64 1.98 -1.11 24.76
N ILE A 65 1.43 -0.13 24.04
CA ILE A 65 0.27 0.65 24.52
C ILE A 65 -0.96 -0.25 24.65
N VAL A 66 -1.28 -1.04 23.62
CA VAL A 66 -2.41 -2.00 23.65
C VAL A 66 -2.27 -3.00 24.80
N ARG A 67 -1.05 -3.45 25.08
CA ARG A 67 -0.75 -4.35 26.21
C ARG A 67 -0.69 -3.64 27.55
N GLN A 68 -0.94 -2.34 27.62
CA GLN A 68 -0.88 -1.52 28.85
C GLN A 68 0.52 -1.50 29.53
N LEU A 69 1.58 -1.78 28.75
CA LEU A 69 2.97 -1.67 29.23
C LEU A 69 3.48 -0.23 29.09
N GLU A 70 3.01 0.48 28.08
CA GLU A 70 3.18 1.93 27.92
C GLU A 70 1.81 2.59 28.11
N LYS A 71 1.75 3.61 28.93
CA LYS A 71 0.50 4.30 29.27
C LYS A 71 0.54 5.74 28.82
N PRO A 72 -0.58 6.30 28.37
CA PRO A 72 -0.67 7.72 28.07
C PRO A 72 -0.45 8.56 29.34
N THR A 73 -0.01 9.80 29.15
CA THR A 73 0.06 10.80 30.21
C THR A 73 -1.27 11.55 30.33
N GLY A 74 -1.65 11.94 31.54
CA GLY A 74 -2.91 12.64 31.80
C GLY A 74 -4.15 11.76 31.64
N ASP A 75 -5.24 12.36 31.17
CA ASP A 75 -6.57 11.71 31.07
C ASP A 75 -6.85 11.10 29.68
N MET A 76 -5.82 10.96 28.83
CA MET A 76 -5.99 10.37 27.50
C MET A 76 -6.27 8.85 27.60
N ASP A 77 -7.30 8.39 26.89
CA ASP A 77 -7.59 6.97 26.77
C ASP A 77 -6.47 6.24 26.02
N TRP A 78 -6.14 5.02 26.42
CA TRP A 78 -5.09 4.24 25.79
C TRP A 78 -5.38 3.92 24.32
N GLN A 79 -6.66 3.79 23.94
CA GLN A 79 -7.06 3.57 22.56
C GLN A 79 -6.72 4.78 21.68
N ARG A 80 -6.96 5.98 22.18
CA ARG A 80 -6.58 7.23 21.50
C ARG A 80 -5.04 7.34 21.39
N TYR A 81 -4.33 6.97 22.44
CA TYR A 81 -2.88 6.98 22.45
C TYR A 81 -2.29 5.97 21.46
N ALA A 82 -2.86 4.74 21.42
CA ALA A 82 -2.47 3.72 20.44
C ALA A 82 -2.77 4.17 19.00
N PHE A 83 -3.93 4.79 18.76
CA PHE A 83 -4.29 5.35 17.47
C PHE A 83 -3.31 6.44 17.02
N ASN A 84 -3.00 7.41 17.88
CA ASN A 84 -2.04 8.47 17.55
C ASN A 84 -0.67 7.87 17.17
N ARG A 85 -0.18 6.87 17.93
CA ARG A 85 1.09 6.20 17.66
C ARG A 85 1.06 5.37 16.36
N ALA A 86 -0.01 4.64 16.11
CA ALA A 86 -0.16 3.85 14.89
C ALA A 86 -0.25 4.74 13.65
N THR A 87 -0.98 5.86 13.74
CA THR A 87 -1.19 6.74 12.58
C THR A 87 -0.03 7.69 12.28
N ASP A 88 1.02 7.74 13.09
CA ASP A 88 2.21 8.53 12.76
C ASP A 88 2.81 8.16 11.40
N ALA A 89 2.87 6.87 11.09
CA ALA A 89 3.40 6.36 9.84
C ALA A 89 2.32 5.91 8.85
N ASN A 90 1.16 5.49 9.33
CA ASN A 90 0.09 4.93 8.51
C ASN A 90 -1.26 5.56 8.86
N PRO A 91 -1.82 6.47 8.02
CA PRO A 91 -3.12 7.09 8.29
C PRO A 91 -4.33 6.18 8.05
N PHE A 92 -4.11 4.91 7.60
CA PHE A 92 -5.14 3.93 7.26
C PHE A 92 -5.06 2.64 8.08
N PRO A 93 -5.08 2.69 9.42
CA PRO A 93 -4.89 1.49 10.23
C PRO A 93 -5.99 0.46 10.03
N SER A 94 -7.24 0.88 9.78
CA SER A 94 -8.35 -0.03 9.52
C SER A 94 -8.21 -0.73 8.16
N MET A 95 -7.84 0.01 7.11
CA MET A 95 -7.64 -0.58 5.77
C MET A 95 -6.41 -1.46 5.73
N MET A 96 -5.27 -0.99 6.23
CA MET A 96 -4.04 -1.79 6.19
C MET A 96 -4.15 -3.04 7.05
N GLY A 97 -4.80 -2.98 8.20
CA GLY A 97 -5.07 -4.18 9.01
C GLY A 97 -5.94 -5.24 8.31
N ARG A 98 -6.66 -4.87 7.22
CA ARG A 98 -7.47 -5.80 6.43
C ARG A 98 -6.77 -6.35 5.19
N VAL A 99 -5.93 -5.55 4.54
CA VAL A 99 -5.45 -5.88 3.18
C VAL A 99 -3.93 -5.91 3.04
N CYS A 100 -3.19 -5.50 4.06
CA CYS A 100 -1.74 -5.63 4.03
C CYS A 100 -1.35 -7.11 4.16
N PRO A 101 -0.46 -7.65 3.30
CA PRO A 101 0.00 -9.03 3.42
C PRO A 101 0.91 -9.26 4.62
N ALA A 102 1.04 -8.30 5.52
CA ALA A 102 1.71 -8.37 6.81
C ALA A 102 3.19 -8.81 6.79
N PRO A 103 4.08 -8.19 5.99
CA PRO A 103 5.49 -8.53 6.02
C PRO A 103 6.12 -8.34 7.42
N CYS A 104 5.47 -7.58 8.29
CA CYS A 104 5.83 -7.42 9.69
C CYS A 104 5.58 -8.69 10.52
N GLU A 105 4.52 -9.44 10.22
CA GLU A 105 4.22 -10.72 10.85
C GLU A 105 5.20 -11.80 10.38
N ASP A 106 5.47 -11.87 9.07
CA ASP A 106 6.43 -12.80 8.48
C ASP A 106 7.85 -12.57 9.02
N GLY A 107 8.26 -11.31 9.16
CA GLY A 107 9.56 -10.94 9.70
C GLY A 107 9.69 -11.08 11.23
N CYS A 108 8.66 -11.53 11.94
CA CYS A 108 8.66 -11.55 13.40
C CYS A 108 9.52 -12.68 13.99
N ASN A 109 10.44 -12.36 14.90
CA ASN A 109 11.25 -13.36 15.59
C ASN A 109 10.42 -14.33 16.47
N ARG A 110 9.19 -13.96 16.82
CA ARG A 110 8.29 -14.81 17.60
C ARG A 110 7.84 -16.05 16.83
N ASN A 111 7.87 -16.01 15.51
CA ASN A 111 7.50 -17.14 14.64
C ASN A 111 8.36 -18.41 14.90
N GLN A 112 9.48 -18.28 15.63
CA GLN A 112 10.29 -19.44 16.05
C GLN A 112 9.75 -20.16 17.29
N VAL A 113 8.81 -19.55 18.02
CA VAL A 113 8.30 -20.05 19.31
C VAL A 113 6.78 -20.01 19.43
N GLU A 114 6.11 -19.31 18.53
CA GLU A 114 4.66 -19.15 18.45
C GLU A 114 4.23 -19.24 16.99
N ASP A 115 2.95 -19.45 16.72
CA ASP A 115 2.44 -19.51 15.34
C ASP A 115 2.67 -18.18 14.63
N PHE A 116 2.20 -17.08 15.20
CA PHE A 116 2.50 -15.71 14.76
C PHE A 116 1.94 -14.68 15.75
N VAL A 117 2.37 -13.43 15.63
CA VAL A 117 1.79 -12.29 16.36
C VAL A 117 0.84 -11.56 15.41
N GLY A 118 -0.44 -11.55 15.70
CA GLY A 118 -1.49 -10.94 14.87
C GLY A 118 -1.40 -9.40 14.87
N ILE A 119 -0.39 -8.86 14.23
CA ILE A 119 -0.11 -7.42 14.16
C ILE A 119 -1.22 -6.72 13.38
N ASN A 120 -1.59 -7.26 12.21
CA ASN A 120 -2.66 -6.71 11.37
C ASN A 120 -4.02 -6.70 12.09
N ALA A 121 -4.33 -7.76 12.83
CA ALA A 121 -5.58 -7.81 13.58
C ALA A 121 -5.67 -6.73 14.67
N VAL A 122 -4.55 -6.43 15.33
CA VAL A 122 -4.49 -5.35 16.33
C VAL A 122 -4.53 -3.98 15.65
N GLU A 123 -3.85 -3.80 14.52
CA GLU A 123 -3.90 -2.57 13.73
C GLU A 123 -5.32 -2.28 13.24
N GLN A 124 -6.00 -3.31 12.70
CA GLN A 124 -7.40 -3.23 12.32
C GLN A 124 -8.29 -2.80 13.49
N PHE A 125 -8.13 -3.43 14.65
CA PHE A 125 -8.88 -3.06 15.85
C PHE A 125 -8.69 -1.59 16.23
N ILE A 126 -7.44 -1.08 16.21
CA ILE A 126 -7.15 0.33 16.49
C ILE A 126 -7.88 1.24 15.49
N GLY A 127 -7.83 0.91 14.20
CA GLY A 127 -8.48 1.67 13.15
C GLY A 127 -9.99 1.66 13.24
N ASP A 128 -10.60 0.48 13.42
CA ASP A 128 -12.04 0.30 13.54
C ASP A 128 -12.59 1.03 14.77
N TYR A 129 -11.93 0.87 15.92
CA TYR A 129 -12.28 1.58 17.14
C TYR A 129 -12.25 3.10 16.95
N ALA A 130 -11.24 3.60 16.27
CA ALA A 130 -11.11 5.03 16.00
C ALA A 130 -12.21 5.57 15.08
N ILE A 131 -12.70 4.77 14.12
CA ILE A 131 -13.85 5.13 13.27
C ILE A 131 -15.13 5.15 14.10
N GLU A 132 -15.37 4.07 14.85
CA GLU A 132 -16.58 3.93 15.68
C GLU A 132 -16.72 5.06 16.71
N HIS A 133 -15.59 5.53 17.26
CA HIS A 133 -15.56 6.58 18.27
C HIS A 133 -15.29 8.00 17.71
N GLY A 134 -15.27 8.15 16.39
CA GLY A 134 -15.10 9.46 15.74
C GLY A 134 -13.78 10.13 16.02
N PHE A 135 -12.68 9.36 16.09
CA PHE A 135 -11.36 9.94 16.30
C PHE A 135 -10.91 10.74 15.07
N GLU A 136 -10.53 11.98 15.29
CA GLU A 136 -9.97 12.87 14.28
C GLU A 136 -8.46 13.04 14.46
N PHE A 137 -7.76 13.40 13.38
CA PHE A 137 -6.36 13.79 13.47
C PHE A 137 -6.19 15.17 14.06
N GLU A 138 -5.13 15.36 14.81
CA GLU A 138 -4.78 16.68 15.34
C GLU A 138 -4.32 17.59 14.20
N LYS A 139 -4.88 18.82 14.18
CA LYS A 139 -4.48 19.84 13.22
C LYS A 139 -3.20 20.52 13.70
N CYS A 140 -2.30 20.81 12.76
CA CYS A 140 -1.13 21.61 13.10
C CYS A 140 -1.54 23.00 13.59
N GLU A 141 -0.99 23.45 14.72
CA GLU A 141 -1.29 24.77 15.26
C GLU A 141 -0.67 25.89 14.42
N THR A 142 0.48 25.62 13.80
CA THR A 142 1.17 26.57 12.91
C THR A 142 0.87 26.24 11.46
N THR A 143 0.49 27.26 10.69
CA THR A 143 0.30 27.11 9.24
C THR A 143 1.47 27.75 8.52
N SER A 144 2.03 27.04 7.53
CA SER A 144 2.98 27.61 6.60
C SER A 144 2.27 28.31 5.45
N ASP A 145 2.96 29.20 4.74
CA ASP A 145 2.48 29.84 3.52
C ASP A 145 2.68 28.99 2.27
N LYS A 146 3.28 27.80 2.41
CA LYS A 146 3.61 26.89 1.32
C LYS A 146 2.40 26.09 0.86
N LYS A 147 2.30 25.92 -0.46
CA LYS A 147 1.21 25.19 -1.12
C LYS A 147 1.79 24.04 -1.93
N ILE A 148 1.30 22.85 -1.72
CA ILE A 148 1.76 21.66 -2.40
C ILE A 148 0.62 21.03 -3.19
N ALA A 149 0.86 20.76 -4.48
CA ALA A 149 -0.04 19.97 -5.31
C ALA A 149 0.26 18.47 -5.14
N ILE A 150 -0.79 17.67 -5.00
CA ILE A 150 -0.70 16.22 -4.96
C ILE A 150 -1.53 15.68 -6.11
N ILE A 151 -0.90 14.98 -7.05
CA ILE A 151 -1.54 14.47 -8.25
C ILE A 151 -1.80 12.99 -8.10
N GLY A 152 -3.06 12.65 -7.78
CA GLY A 152 -3.57 11.33 -7.45
C GLY A 152 -4.00 11.21 -5.99
N GLY A 153 -5.25 10.83 -5.78
CA GLY A 153 -5.91 10.66 -4.47
C GLY A 153 -5.96 9.22 -3.98
N GLY A 154 -4.98 8.40 -4.39
CA GLY A 154 -4.77 7.05 -3.90
C GLY A 154 -4.04 7.02 -2.54
N PRO A 155 -3.64 5.83 -2.05
CA PRO A 155 -2.99 5.68 -0.74
C PRO A 155 -1.74 6.54 -0.57
N ALA A 156 -0.90 6.66 -1.62
CA ALA A 156 0.29 7.51 -1.58
C ALA A 156 -0.05 9.00 -1.46
N GLY A 157 -0.98 9.50 -2.29
CA GLY A 157 -1.36 10.91 -2.27
C GLY A 157 -2.06 11.32 -0.99
N LEU A 158 -2.95 10.49 -0.48
CA LEU A 158 -3.63 10.71 0.80
C LEU A 158 -2.66 10.68 1.99
N ALA A 159 -1.70 9.73 1.99
CA ALA A 159 -0.66 9.69 3.01
C ALA A 159 0.27 10.91 2.94
N ALA A 160 0.60 11.38 1.73
CA ALA A 160 1.36 12.62 1.55
C ALA A 160 0.59 13.83 2.08
N ALA A 161 -0.72 13.94 1.77
CA ALA A 161 -1.58 15.00 2.28
C ALA A 161 -1.63 15.01 3.82
N PHE A 162 -1.78 13.83 4.43
CA PHE A 162 -1.74 13.66 5.88
C PHE A 162 -0.43 14.21 6.47
N GLN A 163 0.72 13.78 5.97
CA GLN A 163 2.03 14.21 6.48
C GLN A 163 2.27 15.71 6.25
N LEU A 164 1.90 16.25 5.09
CA LEU A 164 2.01 17.67 4.78
C LEU A 164 1.14 18.52 5.71
N ARG A 165 -0.08 18.07 6.00
CA ARG A 165 -0.98 18.76 6.95
C ARG A 165 -0.46 18.72 8.39
N LYS A 166 0.24 17.66 8.80
CA LYS A 166 0.94 17.62 10.09
C LYS A 166 2.06 18.67 10.18
N LEU A 167 2.70 18.97 9.04
CA LEU A 167 3.73 20.02 8.93
C LEU A 167 3.15 21.43 8.75
N GLY A 168 1.82 21.57 8.65
CA GLY A 168 1.14 22.85 8.50
C GLY A 168 1.05 23.39 7.07
N HIS A 169 1.51 22.63 6.06
CA HIS A 169 1.44 23.05 4.65
C HIS A 169 0.02 22.97 4.09
N ALA A 170 -0.36 23.93 3.24
CA ALA A 170 -1.56 23.82 2.44
C ALA A 170 -1.34 22.80 1.32
N CYS A 171 -2.29 21.88 1.11
CA CYS A 171 -2.19 20.93 0.02
C CYS A 171 -3.53 20.76 -0.71
N THR A 172 -3.42 20.55 -2.02
CA THR A 172 -4.56 20.28 -2.90
C THR A 172 -4.33 18.96 -3.62
N ILE A 173 -5.28 18.03 -3.48
CA ILE A 173 -5.29 16.77 -4.22
C ILE A 173 -6.07 16.98 -5.51
N PHE A 174 -5.47 16.59 -6.63
CA PHE A 174 -6.10 16.46 -7.94
C PHE A 174 -6.27 14.97 -8.25
N ASP A 175 -7.50 14.54 -8.54
CA ASP A 175 -7.79 13.18 -8.97
C ASP A 175 -8.74 13.17 -10.15
N ASP A 176 -8.51 12.30 -11.12
CA ASP A 176 -9.37 12.17 -12.31
C ASP A 176 -10.60 11.29 -12.08
N HIS A 177 -10.71 10.62 -10.94
CA HIS A 177 -11.89 9.84 -10.55
C HIS A 177 -12.96 10.67 -9.83
N GLU A 178 -14.11 10.05 -9.63
CA GLU A 178 -15.25 10.64 -8.90
C GLU A 178 -15.05 10.66 -7.39
N GLU A 179 -14.23 9.74 -6.85
CA GLU A 179 -14.00 9.56 -5.43
C GLU A 179 -12.52 9.25 -5.16
N LEU A 180 -12.05 9.66 -3.99
CA LEU A 180 -10.69 9.36 -3.52
C LEU A 180 -10.56 7.89 -3.08
N GLY A 181 -9.33 7.41 -3.02
CA GLY A 181 -8.98 6.08 -2.51
C GLY A 181 -8.13 5.23 -3.47
N GLY A 182 -8.08 5.59 -4.76
CA GLY A 182 -7.27 4.88 -5.74
C GLY A 182 -7.48 3.38 -5.71
N MET A 183 -6.41 2.58 -5.67
CA MET A 183 -6.50 1.11 -5.69
C MET A 183 -7.23 0.52 -4.48
N MET A 184 -7.27 1.18 -3.33
CA MET A 184 -8.09 0.74 -2.19
C MET A 184 -9.60 0.77 -2.52
N ARG A 185 -10.03 1.66 -3.42
CA ARG A 185 -11.43 1.79 -3.85
C ARG A 185 -11.72 1.05 -5.14
N TYR A 186 -10.89 1.25 -6.16
CA TYR A 186 -11.16 0.80 -7.53
C TYR A 186 -10.54 -0.56 -7.85
N GLY A 187 -9.42 -0.93 -7.19
CA GLY A 187 -8.70 -2.18 -7.43
C GLY A 187 -9.13 -3.31 -6.49
N ILE A 188 -9.14 -3.06 -5.19
CA ILE A 188 -9.44 -4.11 -4.20
C ILE A 188 -10.96 -4.29 -4.09
N PRO A 189 -11.46 -5.55 -4.11
CA PRO A 189 -12.89 -5.82 -4.00
C PRO A 189 -13.52 -5.23 -2.72
N SER A 190 -14.75 -4.70 -2.85
CA SER A 190 -15.44 -4.00 -1.76
C SER A 190 -15.70 -4.86 -0.51
N TYR A 191 -15.74 -6.18 -0.65
CA TYR A 191 -15.90 -7.08 0.49
C TYR A 191 -14.61 -7.22 1.34
N ARG A 192 -13.43 -6.90 0.77
CA ARG A 192 -12.16 -6.82 1.49
C ARG A 192 -11.91 -5.43 2.09
N THR A 193 -12.37 -4.38 1.39
CA THR A 193 -12.26 -2.97 1.79
C THR A 193 -13.65 -2.36 1.91
N PRO A 194 -14.35 -2.51 3.05
CA PRO A 194 -15.67 -1.92 3.26
C PRO A 194 -15.63 -0.41 3.00
N ARG A 195 -16.53 0.07 2.13
CA ARG A 195 -16.47 1.45 1.63
C ARG A 195 -16.69 2.49 2.72
N ASP A 196 -17.62 2.22 3.64
CA ASP A 196 -17.88 3.12 4.77
C ASP A 196 -16.64 3.31 5.65
N THR A 197 -15.87 2.24 5.85
CA THR A 197 -14.62 2.27 6.61
C THR A 197 -13.54 3.05 5.87
N LEU A 198 -13.38 2.80 4.58
CA LEU A 198 -12.44 3.52 3.72
C LEU A 198 -12.77 5.02 3.69
N ASP A 199 -14.05 5.36 3.52
CA ASP A 199 -14.54 6.74 3.49
C ASP A 199 -14.29 7.44 4.83
N GLY A 200 -14.46 6.73 5.94
CA GLY A 200 -14.16 7.27 7.28
C GLY A 200 -12.68 7.63 7.44
N GLU A 201 -11.76 6.77 6.98
CA GLU A 201 -10.31 7.06 7.04
C GLU A 201 -9.91 8.20 6.10
N ILE A 202 -10.45 8.23 4.88
CA ILE A 202 -10.21 9.32 3.92
C ILE A 202 -10.75 10.63 4.47
N GLN A 203 -11.99 10.64 4.96
CA GLN A 203 -12.62 11.87 5.48
C GLN A 203 -11.82 12.47 6.63
N ARG A 204 -11.24 11.65 7.48
CA ARG A 204 -10.38 12.10 8.59
C ARG A 204 -9.16 12.88 8.08
N ILE A 205 -8.57 12.46 6.95
CA ILE A 205 -7.46 13.19 6.31
C ILE A 205 -7.97 14.51 5.72
N ILE A 206 -9.12 14.48 5.02
CA ILE A 206 -9.71 15.69 4.43
C ILE A 206 -10.07 16.72 5.50
N ASN A 207 -10.55 16.28 6.66
CA ASN A 207 -10.91 17.14 7.80
C ASN A 207 -9.71 17.90 8.38
N MET A 208 -8.46 17.51 8.08
CA MET A 208 -7.27 18.30 8.40
C MET A 208 -7.15 19.58 7.58
N GLY A 209 -8.03 19.81 6.60
CA GLY A 209 -8.05 20.98 5.72
C GLY A 209 -7.30 20.73 4.41
N VAL A 210 -7.50 19.57 3.81
CA VAL A 210 -7.00 19.23 2.47
C VAL A 210 -8.01 19.70 1.43
N ASP A 211 -7.57 20.45 0.43
CA ASP A 211 -8.39 20.80 -0.72
C ASP A 211 -8.42 19.64 -1.71
N VAL A 212 -9.59 19.41 -2.34
CA VAL A 212 -9.77 18.28 -3.27
C VAL A 212 -10.40 18.77 -4.57
N LYS A 213 -9.80 18.41 -5.71
CA LYS A 213 -10.31 18.64 -7.05
C LYS A 213 -10.48 17.28 -7.75
N LEU A 214 -11.70 16.73 -7.68
CA LEU A 214 -12.08 15.49 -8.35
C LEU A 214 -12.39 15.71 -9.83
N LYS A 215 -12.42 14.61 -10.62
CA LYS A 215 -12.68 14.64 -12.07
C LYS A 215 -11.75 15.63 -12.78
N THR A 216 -10.53 15.78 -12.28
CA THR A 216 -9.57 16.78 -12.74
C THR A 216 -8.23 16.10 -13.02
N ARG A 217 -7.93 15.91 -14.29
CA ARG A 217 -6.69 15.30 -14.75
C ARG A 217 -5.65 16.38 -15.09
N VAL A 218 -4.56 16.42 -14.35
CA VAL A 218 -3.41 17.26 -14.67
C VAL A 218 -2.72 16.73 -15.92
N GLY A 219 -2.36 17.63 -16.82
CA GLY A 219 -1.87 17.33 -18.17
C GLY A 219 -2.96 17.31 -19.24
N LYS A 220 -4.24 17.27 -18.84
CA LYS A 220 -5.38 17.30 -19.77
C LYS A 220 -6.37 18.42 -19.43
N ASP A 221 -6.98 18.37 -18.24
CA ASP A 221 -7.98 19.36 -17.81
C ASP A 221 -7.31 20.61 -17.21
N VAL A 222 -6.17 20.41 -16.56
CA VAL A 222 -5.31 21.47 -16.03
C VAL A 222 -3.90 21.26 -16.59
N PRO A 223 -3.34 22.26 -17.31
CA PRO A 223 -1.96 22.19 -17.79
C PRO A 223 -0.96 22.06 -16.64
N MET A 224 0.11 21.27 -16.83
CA MET A 224 1.17 21.10 -15.85
C MET A 224 1.82 22.46 -15.49
N ASP A 225 2.09 23.30 -16.48
CA ASP A 225 2.66 24.63 -16.27
C ASP A 225 1.84 25.53 -15.35
N ASP A 226 0.53 25.35 -15.29
CA ASP A 226 -0.34 26.16 -14.43
C ASP A 226 -0.26 25.64 -12.99
N VAL A 227 -0.12 24.34 -12.79
CA VAL A 227 0.15 23.75 -11.47
C VAL A 227 1.52 24.18 -10.95
N GLU A 228 2.56 24.17 -11.80
CA GLU A 228 3.91 24.62 -11.45
C GLU A 228 3.98 26.10 -11.03
N LYS A 229 3.07 26.95 -11.56
CA LYS A 229 3.00 28.39 -11.19
C LYS A 229 2.25 28.63 -9.86
N GLU A 230 1.27 27.76 -9.56
CA GLU A 230 0.38 27.96 -8.41
C GLU A 230 0.94 27.35 -7.12
N PHE A 231 1.76 26.29 -7.23
CA PHE A 231 2.23 25.51 -6.09
C PHE A 231 3.76 25.57 -5.95
N ASP A 232 4.25 25.54 -4.71
CA ASP A 232 5.68 25.57 -4.36
C ASP A 232 6.37 24.22 -4.63
N ALA A 233 5.63 23.11 -4.57
CA ALA A 233 6.09 21.77 -4.90
C ALA A 233 4.94 20.88 -5.37
N ILE A 234 5.28 19.80 -6.09
CA ILE A 234 4.31 18.85 -6.66
C ILE A 234 4.71 17.42 -6.26
N ILE A 235 3.76 16.65 -5.76
CA ILE A 235 3.92 15.21 -5.52
C ILE A 235 3.07 14.43 -6.53
N TRP A 236 3.73 13.65 -7.39
CA TRP A 236 3.09 12.79 -8.36
C TRP A 236 2.79 11.43 -7.71
N ALA A 237 1.53 11.14 -7.47
CA ALA A 237 1.02 9.92 -6.82
C ALA A 237 -0.04 9.22 -7.71
N LEU A 238 0.19 9.24 -9.04
CA LEU A 238 -0.75 8.80 -10.09
C LEU A 238 -1.08 7.30 -10.02
N GLY A 239 -0.26 6.50 -9.34
CA GLY A 239 -0.38 5.06 -9.28
C GLY A 239 -0.10 4.35 -10.62
N ALA A 240 -0.47 3.07 -10.71
CA ALA A 240 -0.34 2.23 -11.89
C ALA A 240 -1.72 1.63 -12.23
N LYS A 241 -2.56 2.43 -12.88
CA LYS A 241 -3.98 2.09 -13.15
C LYS A 241 -4.24 1.49 -14.53
N SER A 242 -3.21 1.34 -15.37
CA SER A 242 -3.34 0.70 -16.69
C SER A 242 -2.85 -0.74 -16.62
N GLY A 243 -3.73 -1.71 -16.86
CA GLY A 243 -3.37 -3.12 -16.90
C GLY A 243 -2.64 -3.48 -18.19
N ARG A 244 -1.62 -4.33 -18.08
CA ARG A 244 -0.87 -4.81 -19.25
C ARG A 244 -1.66 -5.86 -20.03
N PRO A 245 -1.82 -5.70 -21.36
CA PRO A 245 -2.42 -6.73 -22.19
C PRO A 245 -1.52 -7.97 -22.26
N LEU A 246 -2.12 -9.14 -22.55
CA LEU A 246 -1.33 -10.34 -22.81
C LEU A 246 -0.50 -10.16 -24.10
N PRO A 247 0.80 -10.46 -24.05
CA PRO A 247 1.68 -10.31 -25.21
C PRO A 247 1.59 -11.53 -26.17
N VAL A 248 0.37 -11.93 -26.53
CA VAL A 248 0.11 -13.08 -27.39
C VAL A 248 -0.89 -12.70 -28.50
N PRO A 249 -0.85 -13.38 -29.66
CA PRO A 249 -1.82 -13.16 -30.74
C PRO A 249 -3.27 -13.31 -30.25
N GLY A 250 -4.18 -12.47 -30.73
CA GLY A 250 -5.61 -12.51 -30.42
C GLY A 250 -5.99 -11.90 -29.07
N ALA A 251 -5.04 -11.37 -28.29
CA ALA A 251 -5.31 -10.76 -26.99
C ALA A 251 -6.05 -9.42 -27.05
N ASP A 252 -6.24 -8.86 -28.23
CA ASP A 252 -7.03 -7.67 -28.53
C ASP A 252 -8.54 -7.95 -28.73
N ALA A 253 -8.96 -9.20 -28.56
CA ALA A 253 -10.37 -9.58 -28.64
C ALA A 253 -11.23 -8.82 -27.62
N PRO A 254 -12.49 -8.43 -27.96
CA PRO A 254 -13.33 -7.58 -27.13
C PRO A 254 -13.71 -8.18 -25.76
N ASN A 255 -13.56 -9.48 -25.56
CA ASN A 255 -13.75 -10.19 -24.31
C ASN A 255 -12.41 -10.61 -23.64
N CYS A 256 -11.31 -9.97 -24.05
CA CYS A 256 -10.04 -9.97 -23.33
C CYS A 256 -9.92 -8.65 -22.55
N LEU A 257 -9.81 -8.74 -21.22
CA LEU A 257 -9.83 -7.59 -20.32
C LEU A 257 -8.55 -7.55 -19.48
N SER A 258 -8.18 -6.37 -19.01
CA SER A 258 -7.17 -6.30 -17.95
C SER A 258 -7.80 -6.55 -16.58
N GLY A 259 -7.00 -7.06 -15.61
CA GLY A 259 -7.46 -7.28 -14.25
C GLY A 259 -7.92 -5.99 -13.57
N VAL A 260 -7.23 -4.88 -13.84
CA VAL A 260 -7.61 -3.57 -13.31
C VAL A 260 -8.99 -3.17 -13.80
N ALA A 261 -9.24 -3.21 -15.12
CA ALA A 261 -10.53 -2.83 -15.70
C ALA A 261 -11.68 -3.76 -15.22
N PHE A 262 -11.38 -5.04 -15.03
CA PHE A 262 -12.34 -6.00 -14.50
C PHE A 262 -12.73 -5.65 -13.05
N LEU A 263 -11.76 -5.42 -12.17
CA LEU A 263 -11.99 -5.08 -10.77
C LEU A 263 -12.62 -3.69 -10.59
N GLU A 264 -12.21 -2.72 -11.38
CA GLU A 264 -12.82 -1.38 -11.40
C GLU A 264 -14.31 -1.48 -11.78
N ALA A 265 -14.65 -2.20 -12.85
CA ALA A 265 -16.04 -2.41 -13.26
C ALA A 265 -16.87 -3.11 -12.17
N PHE A 266 -16.29 -4.05 -11.42
CA PHE A 266 -16.93 -4.67 -10.26
C PHE A 266 -17.15 -3.67 -9.12
N ASN A 267 -16.12 -2.94 -8.74
CA ASN A 267 -16.19 -2.00 -7.63
C ASN A 267 -17.13 -0.82 -7.88
N GLU A 268 -17.25 -0.39 -9.13
CA GLU A 268 -18.22 0.61 -9.58
C GLU A 268 -19.62 0.04 -9.84
N LYS A 269 -19.84 -1.24 -9.55
CA LYS A 269 -21.12 -1.94 -9.75
C LYS A 269 -21.59 -2.02 -11.22
N ARG A 270 -20.68 -1.79 -12.16
CA ARG A 270 -20.93 -1.97 -13.60
C ARG A 270 -20.87 -3.44 -14.02
N LEU A 271 -20.16 -4.29 -13.26
CA LEU A 271 -20.05 -5.72 -13.47
C LEU A 271 -20.78 -6.47 -12.34
N GLN A 272 -21.89 -7.10 -12.64
CA GLN A 272 -22.73 -7.83 -11.67
C GLN A 272 -22.82 -9.34 -11.94
N ILE A 273 -22.46 -9.75 -13.12
CA ILE A 273 -22.40 -11.15 -13.57
C ILE A 273 -21.20 -11.31 -14.49
N VAL A 274 -20.70 -12.53 -14.62
CA VAL A 274 -19.67 -12.88 -15.59
C VAL A 274 -20.12 -14.03 -16.47
N ALA A 275 -19.31 -14.40 -17.44
CA ALA A 275 -19.57 -15.54 -18.31
C ALA A 275 -19.34 -16.89 -17.60
N LYS A 276 -19.74 -17.98 -18.22
CA LYS A 276 -19.65 -19.34 -17.68
C LYS A 276 -18.21 -19.80 -17.45
N LYS A 277 -17.31 -19.48 -18.38
CA LYS A 277 -15.90 -19.89 -18.35
C LYS A 277 -15.01 -18.67 -18.36
N VAL A 278 -14.28 -18.46 -17.28
CA VAL A 278 -13.35 -17.34 -17.12
C VAL A 278 -11.93 -17.88 -16.96
N VAL A 279 -11.02 -17.39 -17.80
CA VAL A 279 -9.59 -17.69 -17.67
C VAL A 279 -8.86 -16.42 -17.25
N VAL A 280 -8.09 -16.51 -16.18
CA VAL A 280 -7.26 -15.43 -15.66
C VAL A 280 -5.80 -15.81 -15.83
N VAL A 281 -5.00 -14.88 -16.32
CA VAL A 281 -3.55 -15.07 -16.50
C VAL A 281 -2.83 -14.15 -15.55
N GLY A 282 -2.07 -14.71 -14.60
CA GLY A 282 -1.32 -13.96 -13.59
C GLY A 282 -0.93 -14.84 -12.41
N GLY A 283 -0.20 -14.29 -11.46
CA GLY A 283 0.26 -15.01 -10.27
C GLY A 283 0.39 -14.11 -9.03
N GLY A 284 -0.10 -12.87 -9.10
CA GLY A 284 -0.09 -11.92 -8.00
C GLY A 284 -1.48 -11.66 -7.41
N ASP A 285 -1.56 -10.85 -6.35
CA ASP A 285 -2.78 -10.53 -5.60
C ASP A 285 -3.94 -10.05 -6.51
N THR A 286 -3.64 -9.22 -7.51
CA THR A 286 -4.64 -8.79 -8.49
C THR A 286 -5.31 -9.97 -9.21
N SER A 287 -4.57 -11.03 -9.53
CA SER A 287 -5.13 -12.21 -10.18
C SER A 287 -6.03 -13.01 -9.25
N ILE A 288 -5.69 -13.07 -7.97
CA ILE A 288 -6.52 -13.71 -6.94
C ILE A 288 -7.81 -12.92 -6.71
N ASP A 289 -7.75 -11.60 -6.62
CA ASP A 289 -8.94 -10.76 -6.53
C ASP A 289 -9.88 -10.96 -7.74
N VAL A 290 -9.33 -11.01 -8.95
CA VAL A 290 -10.11 -11.26 -10.19
C VAL A 290 -10.80 -12.62 -10.15
N VAL A 291 -10.08 -13.71 -9.81
CA VAL A 291 -10.70 -15.06 -9.80
C VAL A 291 -11.76 -15.19 -8.72
N SER A 292 -11.53 -14.60 -7.54
CA SER A 292 -12.48 -14.60 -6.42
C SER A 292 -13.75 -13.82 -6.78
N VAL A 293 -13.61 -12.64 -7.40
CA VAL A 293 -14.76 -11.86 -7.88
C VAL A 293 -15.50 -12.63 -8.96
N ALA A 294 -14.80 -13.16 -9.97
CA ALA A 294 -15.44 -13.92 -11.06
C ALA A 294 -16.21 -15.15 -10.54
N ARG A 295 -15.62 -15.87 -9.58
CA ARG A 295 -16.26 -17.04 -8.97
C ARG A 295 -17.51 -16.68 -8.18
N ARG A 296 -17.48 -15.59 -7.43
CA ARG A 296 -18.59 -15.12 -6.57
C ARG A 296 -19.72 -14.48 -7.37
N LEU A 297 -19.42 -13.75 -8.45
CA LEU A 297 -20.44 -13.17 -9.32
C LEU A 297 -21.24 -14.25 -10.05
N GLY A 298 -20.55 -15.31 -10.51
CA GLY A 298 -21.21 -16.39 -11.24
C GLY A 298 -21.83 -15.95 -12.58
N HIS A 299 -22.58 -16.84 -13.20
CA HIS A 299 -23.29 -16.62 -14.46
C HIS A 299 -24.77 -16.99 -14.34
N ILE A 300 -25.59 -16.45 -15.24
CA ILE A 300 -27.02 -16.74 -15.28
C ILE A 300 -27.24 -18.04 -16.04
N THR A 301 -27.93 -19.01 -15.42
CA THR A 301 -28.26 -20.31 -16.02
C THR A 301 -29.71 -20.40 -16.52
N GLU A 302 -30.63 -19.74 -15.80
CA GLU A 302 -32.04 -19.72 -16.13
C GLU A 302 -32.59 -18.28 -15.97
N VAL A 303 -33.31 -17.84 -17.00
CA VAL A 303 -34.00 -16.56 -17.03
C VAL A 303 -35.50 -16.85 -17.15
N HIS A 304 -36.30 -16.26 -16.27
CA HIS A 304 -37.76 -16.43 -16.37
C HIS A 304 -38.29 -15.85 -17.70
N GLU A 305 -39.27 -16.48 -18.31
CA GLU A 305 -39.84 -16.07 -19.61
C GLU A 305 -40.26 -14.59 -19.68
N LYS A 306 -40.52 -13.95 -18.54
CA LYS A 306 -40.88 -12.54 -18.44
C LYS A 306 -39.68 -11.59 -18.42
N ASP A 307 -38.48 -12.11 -18.21
CA ASP A 307 -37.25 -11.32 -18.13
C ASP A 307 -36.54 -11.38 -19.49
N SER A 308 -36.96 -10.54 -20.42
CA SER A 308 -36.30 -10.47 -21.72
C SER A 308 -34.87 -9.94 -21.56
N THR A 309 -33.96 -10.40 -22.43
CA THR A 309 -32.55 -9.98 -22.49
C THR A 309 -32.41 -8.44 -22.54
N GLU A 310 -33.40 -7.78 -23.15
CA GLU A 310 -33.45 -6.31 -23.26
C GLU A 310 -33.63 -5.61 -21.91
N ASN A 311 -34.41 -6.19 -21.00
CA ASN A 311 -34.61 -5.63 -19.65
C ASN A 311 -33.39 -5.83 -18.75
N VAL A 312 -32.58 -6.85 -18.97
CA VAL A 312 -31.35 -7.13 -18.23
C VAL A 312 -30.22 -6.15 -18.62
N VAL A 313 -30.21 -5.69 -19.88
CA VAL A 313 -29.18 -4.78 -20.41
C VAL A 313 -29.41 -3.33 -19.97
N LEU A 314 -30.66 -2.94 -19.67
CA LEU A 314 -31.01 -1.55 -19.33
C LEU A 314 -30.82 -1.17 -17.85
N GLY A 315 -30.30 -2.06 -17.01
CA GLY A 315 -29.86 -1.73 -15.64
C GLY A 315 -30.96 -1.42 -14.61
N PHE A 316 -32.19 -1.20 -15.02
CA PHE A 316 -33.30 -0.86 -14.12
C PHE A 316 -33.88 -2.06 -13.38
N THR A 317 -33.72 -3.23 -13.93
CA THR A 317 -34.24 -4.49 -13.40
C THR A 317 -33.18 -5.42 -12.85
N ALA A 318 -31.90 -5.05 -12.93
CA ALA A 318 -30.79 -5.93 -12.51
C ALA A 318 -30.87 -6.33 -11.02
N HIS A 319 -31.44 -5.50 -10.17
CA HIS A 319 -31.61 -5.83 -8.76
C HIS A 319 -32.79 -6.78 -8.51
N ASP A 320 -33.91 -6.58 -9.17
CA ASP A 320 -35.11 -7.43 -9.05
C ASP A 320 -34.97 -8.72 -9.84
N VAL A 321 -34.36 -8.69 -11.03
CA VAL A 321 -34.04 -9.86 -11.83
C VAL A 321 -33.00 -10.74 -11.13
N ALA A 322 -32.03 -10.15 -10.43
CA ALA A 322 -31.02 -10.88 -9.67
C ALA A 322 -31.60 -11.74 -8.53
N SER A 323 -32.81 -11.40 -8.04
CA SER A 323 -33.48 -12.18 -7.00
C SER A 323 -34.28 -13.37 -7.56
N THR A 324 -34.64 -13.34 -8.85
CA THR A 324 -35.45 -14.37 -9.51
C THR A 324 -34.64 -15.30 -10.44
N VAL A 325 -33.40 -14.97 -10.72
CA VAL A 325 -32.50 -15.74 -11.61
C VAL A 325 -31.67 -16.73 -10.81
N VAL A 326 -31.65 -17.99 -11.28
CA VAL A 326 -30.73 -18.99 -10.73
C VAL A 326 -29.32 -18.66 -11.18
N ARG A 327 -28.42 -18.47 -10.21
CA ARG A 327 -27.00 -18.23 -10.44
C ARG A 327 -26.18 -19.45 -10.09
N GLU A 328 -25.31 -19.84 -10.99
CA GLU A 328 -24.27 -20.82 -10.73
C GLU A 328 -22.91 -20.15 -10.73
N GLY A 329 -22.00 -20.64 -9.88
CA GLY A 329 -20.62 -20.15 -9.88
C GLY A 329 -19.95 -20.43 -11.20
N SER A 330 -19.29 -19.43 -11.78
CA SER A 330 -18.52 -19.59 -13.01
C SER A 330 -17.38 -20.59 -12.85
N THR A 331 -17.05 -21.32 -13.89
CA THR A 331 -15.80 -22.09 -13.94
C THR A 331 -14.65 -21.11 -14.15
N VAL A 332 -13.80 -20.97 -13.15
CA VAL A 332 -12.68 -20.02 -13.17
C VAL A 332 -11.37 -20.79 -13.15
N THR A 333 -10.51 -20.51 -14.12
CA THR A 333 -9.15 -21.07 -14.20
C THR A 333 -8.13 -19.94 -14.11
N LEU A 334 -7.21 -20.04 -13.16
CA LEU A 334 -6.04 -19.18 -13.06
C LEU A 334 -4.82 -19.91 -13.65
N THR A 335 -4.07 -19.24 -14.52
CA THR A 335 -2.79 -19.74 -15.02
C THR A 335 -1.66 -18.83 -14.56
N SER A 336 -0.57 -19.43 -14.08
CA SER A 336 0.63 -18.73 -13.64
C SER A 336 1.86 -19.29 -14.35
N LEU A 337 2.80 -18.40 -14.72
CA LEU A 337 4.13 -18.80 -15.19
C LEU A 337 4.95 -19.51 -14.11
N PHE A 338 4.68 -19.18 -12.85
CA PHE A 338 5.35 -19.77 -11.69
C PHE A 338 4.59 -21.02 -11.21
N PRO A 339 5.27 -22.00 -10.62
CA PRO A 339 4.63 -23.02 -9.81
C PRO A 339 3.72 -22.37 -8.73
N ILE A 340 2.69 -23.08 -8.29
CA ILE A 340 1.70 -22.52 -7.34
C ILE A 340 2.38 -22.05 -6.05
N GLU A 341 3.34 -22.81 -5.54
CA GLU A 341 4.12 -22.52 -4.36
C GLU A 341 5.06 -21.30 -4.49
N ASN A 342 5.29 -20.84 -5.72
CA ASN A 342 6.16 -19.70 -6.03
C ASN A 342 5.37 -18.51 -6.62
N MET A 343 4.06 -18.54 -6.54
CA MET A 343 3.24 -17.38 -6.90
C MET A 343 3.55 -16.20 -5.98
N THR A 344 3.43 -14.98 -6.49
CA THR A 344 3.69 -13.76 -5.70
C THR A 344 2.51 -13.32 -4.86
N ALA A 345 1.34 -13.91 -5.07
CA ALA A 345 0.16 -13.72 -4.23
C ALA A 345 0.37 -14.34 -2.84
N ALA A 346 -0.28 -13.78 -1.84
CA ALA A 346 -0.22 -14.29 -0.49
C ALA A 346 -0.75 -15.74 -0.41
N GLU A 347 -0.01 -16.62 0.27
CA GLU A 347 -0.31 -18.07 0.32
C GLU A 347 -1.73 -18.35 0.78
N HIS A 348 -2.19 -17.68 1.83
CA HIS A 348 -3.55 -17.85 2.35
C HIS A 348 -4.64 -17.43 1.35
N GLU A 349 -4.39 -16.39 0.53
CA GLU A 349 -5.33 -15.95 -0.52
C GLU A 349 -5.40 -16.98 -1.67
N VAL A 350 -4.27 -17.61 -2.01
CA VAL A 350 -4.22 -18.72 -2.99
C VAL A 350 -5.01 -19.92 -2.48
N GLU A 351 -4.84 -20.29 -1.20
CA GLU A 351 -5.60 -21.36 -0.58
C GLU A 351 -7.11 -21.06 -0.55
N ASP A 352 -7.51 -19.84 -0.24
CA ASP A 352 -8.91 -19.44 -0.21
C ASP A 352 -9.53 -19.51 -1.61
N ALA A 353 -8.82 -19.07 -2.64
CA ALA A 353 -9.27 -19.23 -4.02
C ALA A 353 -9.48 -20.71 -4.41
N LEU A 354 -8.57 -21.60 -4.01
CA LEU A 354 -8.72 -23.05 -4.21
C LEU A 354 -9.94 -23.61 -3.47
N ARG A 355 -10.18 -23.18 -2.21
CA ARG A 355 -11.36 -23.58 -1.41
C ARG A 355 -12.67 -23.09 -2.05
N GLU A 356 -12.66 -21.93 -2.71
CA GLU A 356 -13.81 -21.41 -3.47
C GLU A 356 -14.02 -22.15 -4.80
N GLY A 357 -13.16 -23.09 -5.16
CA GLY A 357 -13.29 -23.93 -6.36
C GLY A 357 -12.69 -23.32 -7.62
N VAL A 358 -11.73 -22.40 -7.48
CA VAL A 358 -10.90 -21.93 -8.60
C VAL A 358 -9.89 -23.01 -8.97
N SER A 359 -9.75 -23.31 -10.28
CA SER A 359 -8.71 -24.20 -10.79
C SER A 359 -7.43 -23.40 -11.01
N ILE A 360 -6.37 -23.65 -10.26
CA ILE A 360 -5.08 -22.99 -10.44
C ILE A 360 -4.11 -23.93 -11.15
N LYS A 361 -3.49 -23.44 -12.23
CA LYS A 361 -2.49 -24.15 -13.02
C LYS A 361 -1.19 -23.34 -13.00
N GLY A 362 -0.22 -23.82 -12.20
CA GLY A 362 1.14 -23.25 -12.18
C GLY A 362 1.99 -23.78 -13.34
N SER A 363 3.10 -23.10 -13.61
CA SER A 363 4.05 -23.43 -14.69
C SER A 363 3.42 -23.51 -16.08
N VAL A 364 2.47 -22.62 -16.36
CA VAL A 364 1.71 -22.55 -17.62
C VAL A 364 1.96 -21.20 -18.31
N MET A 365 2.39 -21.28 -19.57
CA MET A 365 2.63 -20.12 -20.42
C MET A 365 1.55 -19.99 -21.49
N PRO A 366 0.90 -18.81 -21.62
CA PRO A 366 -0.04 -18.55 -22.71
C PRO A 366 0.72 -18.42 -24.05
N LEU A 367 0.14 -18.95 -25.11
CA LEU A 367 0.71 -18.92 -26.45
C LEU A 367 -0.14 -18.08 -27.41
N GLU A 368 -1.47 -18.22 -27.35
CA GLU A 368 -2.40 -17.61 -28.29
C GLU A 368 -3.82 -17.59 -27.72
N VAL A 369 -4.57 -16.54 -27.99
CA VAL A 369 -6.02 -16.48 -27.75
C VAL A 369 -6.73 -17.05 -28.99
N MET A 370 -7.54 -18.08 -28.79
CA MET A 370 -8.35 -18.69 -29.82
C MET A 370 -9.59 -17.85 -30.11
N LEU A 371 -9.80 -17.48 -31.36
CA LEU A 371 -10.90 -16.61 -31.77
C LEU A 371 -11.97 -17.38 -32.55
N ASP A 372 -13.23 -16.95 -32.44
CA ASP A 372 -14.31 -17.35 -33.33
C ASP A 372 -14.34 -16.54 -34.64
N SER A 373 -15.33 -16.78 -35.48
CA SER A 373 -15.51 -16.07 -36.74
C SER A 373 -15.86 -14.57 -36.58
N GLU A 374 -16.27 -14.17 -35.38
CA GLU A 374 -16.61 -12.78 -35.06
C GLU A 374 -15.45 -12.05 -34.36
N GLY A 375 -14.31 -12.72 -34.19
CA GLY A 375 -13.13 -12.18 -33.53
C GLY A 375 -13.22 -12.13 -31.99
N ARG A 376 -14.10 -12.94 -31.37
CA ARG A 376 -14.20 -13.06 -29.92
C ARG A 376 -13.36 -14.24 -29.44
N ALA A 377 -12.78 -14.10 -28.27
CA ALA A 377 -12.04 -15.17 -27.62
C ALA A 377 -12.97 -16.32 -27.22
N THR A 378 -12.57 -17.55 -27.54
CA THR A 378 -13.25 -18.81 -27.20
C THR A 378 -12.38 -19.71 -26.32
N GLY A 379 -11.12 -19.38 -26.15
CA GLY A 379 -10.18 -20.14 -25.35
C GLY A 379 -8.78 -19.54 -25.36
N LEU A 380 -7.94 -20.06 -24.50
CA LEU A 380 -6.53 -19.73 -24.41
C LEU A 380 -5.69 -20.98 -24.69
N ARG A 381 -4.87 -20.94 -25.72
CA ARG A 381 -3.87 -21.98 -25.99
C ARG A 381 -2.65 -21.72 -25.12
N CYS A 382 -2.23 -22.73 -24.38
CA CYS A 382 -1.15 -22.70 -23.45
C CYS A 382 -0.19 -23.87 -23.67
N CYS A 383 0.99 -23.81 -23.05
CA CYS A 383 1.87 -24.97 -22.87
C CYS A 383 2.42 -24.98 -21.44
N GLU A 384 2.97 -26.10 -21.03
CA GLU A 384 3.81 -26.12 -19.82
C GLU A 384 5.08 -25.31 -20.06
N CYS A 385 5.60 -24.71 -18.99
CA CYS A 385 6.84 -23.96 -19.05
C CYS A 385 7.75 -24.24 -17.85
N THR A 386 9.03 -24.02 -18.05
CA THR A 386 10.05 -23.99 -17.01
C THR A 386 10.61 -22.59 -16.93
N LEU A 387 11.27 -22.27 -15.83
CA LEU A 387 11.94 -20.99 -15.66
C LEU A 387 13.46 -21.15 -15.81
N ASP A 388 14.04 -20.41 -16.75
CA ASP A 388 15.49 -20.19 -16.83
C ASP A 388 15.79 -18.82 -16.19
N GLY A 389 16.17 -18.83 -14.91
CA GLY A 389 16.17 -17.64 -14.08
C GLY A 389 14.74 -17.10 -13.93
N ASN A 390 14.50 -15.87 -14.42
CA ASN A 390 13.17 -15.24 -14.45
C ASN A 390 12.48 -15.31 -15.83
N ARG A 391 13.08 -16.01 -16.79
CA ARG A 391 12.54 -16.11 -18.14
C ARG A 391 11.76 -17.42 -18.31
N PRO A 392 10.46 -17.36 -18.68
CA PRO A 392 9.69 -18.57 -18.97
C PRO A 392 10.16 -19.18 -20.32
N VAL A 393 10.33 -20.49 -20.33
CA VAL A 393 10.71 -21.28 -21.50
C VAL A 393 9.63 -22.32 -21.73
N ALA A 394 9.02 -22.31 -22.92
CA ALA A 394 7.99 -23.26 -23.31
C ALA A 394 8.54 -24.68 -23.36
N THR A 395 7.76 -25.66 -22.91
CA THR A 395 8.04 -27.08 -23.08
C THR A 395 7.32 -27.56 -24.34
N GLU A 396 8.06 -27.88 -25.39
CA GLU A 396 7.49 -28.34 -26.65
C GLU A 396 6.71 -29.66 -26.49
N GLY A 397 5.57 -29.77 -27.19
CA GLY A 397 4.74 -30.95 -27.16
C GLY A 397 3.79 -31.08 -25.97
N THR A 398 3.69 -30.01 -25.16
CA THR A 398 2.79 -29.95 -23.99
C THR A 398 1.62 -28.98 -24.20
N GLU A 399 1.37 -28.58 -25.46
CA GLU A 399 0.33 -27.62 -25.81
C GLU A 399 -1.07 -28.16 -25.48
N PHE A 400 -1.90 -27.30 -24.89
CA PHE A 400 -3.30 -27.58 -24.58
C PHE A 400 -4.13 -26.29 -24.66
N THR A 401 -5.45 -26.44 -24.74
CA THR A 401 -6.36 -25.30 -24.77
C THR A 401 -7.27 -25.31 -23.56
N ILE A 402 -7.46 -24.14 -22.95
CA ILE A 402 -8.43 -23.89 -21.90
C ILE A 402 -9.57 -23.09 -22.54
N GLU A 403 -10.79 -23.66 -22.55
CA GLU A 403 -11.97 -22.95 -23.06
C GLU A 403 -12.27 -21.72 -22.18
N ALA A 404 -12.61 -20.61 -22.83
CA ALA A 404 -12.88 -19.34 -22.12
C ALA A 404 -13.92 -18.52 -22.91
N ASP A 405 -14.89 -17.99 -22.20
CA ASP A 405 -15.82 -16.97 -22.72
C ASP A 405 -15.28 -15.55 -22.40
N ILE A 406 -14.43 -15.43 -21.37
CA ILE A 406 -13.71 -14.20 -20.99
C ILE A 406 -12.28 -14.58 -20.61
N ILE A 407 -11.32 -13.77 -21.05
CA ILE A 407 -9.92 -13.87 -20.65
C ILE A 407 -9.54 -12.58 -19.93
N VAL A 408 -8.95 -12.70 -18.72
CA VAL A 408 -8.51 -11.55 -17.94
C VAL A 408 -6.99 -11.60 -17.75
N SER A 409 -6.32 -10.56 -18.21
CA SER A 409 -4.88 -10.38 -18.05
C SER A 409 -4.55 -9.65 -16.76
N ALA A 410 -3.91 -10.35 -15.83
CA ALA A 410 -3.44 -9.82 -14.54
C ALA A 410 -1.90 -9.94 -14.40
N ILE A 411 -1.16 -9.63 -15.48
CA ILE A 411 0.31 -9.79 -15.59
C ILE A 411 1.10 -8.52 -15.29
N GLY A 412 0.51 -7.60 -14.56
CA GLY A 412 1.13 -6.35 -14.14
C GLY A 412 0.40 -5.12 -14.65
N GLN A 413 0.88 -3.99 -14.18
CA GLN A 413 0.26 -2.68 -14.36
C GLN A 413 1.32 -1.65 -14.74
N SER A 414 0.88 -0.51 -15.27
CA SER A 414 1.68 0.68 -15.56
C SER A 414 0.87 1.94 -15.28
N GLY A 415 1.54 3.08 -15.15
CA GLY A 415 0.87 4.38 -15.07
C GLY A 415 0.21 4.75 -16.39
N ASP A 416 -0.80 5.61 -16.29
CA ASP A 416 -1.37 6.30 -17.44
C ASP A 416 -0.83 7.75 -17.44
N LEU A 417 0.16 7.99 -18.29
CA LEU A 417 0.86 9.27 -18.43
C LEU A 417 0.35 10.10 -19.62
N THR A 418 -0.88 9.86 -20.08
CA THR A 418 -1.51 10.68 -21.14
C THR A 418 -1.60 12.13 -20.71
N GLY A 419 -0.98 13.03 -21.49
CA GLY A 419 -0.81 14.44 -21.19
C GLY A 419 0.43 14.78 -20.35
N LEU A 420 1.22 13.78 -19.96
CA LEU A 420 2.47 13.87 -19.21
C LEU A 420 3.58 13.04 -19.86
N GLU A 421 3.52 12.88 -21.18
CA GLU A 421 4.42 12.02 -21.97
C GLU A 421 5.90 12.38 -21.79
N SER A 422 6.19 13.65 -21.50
CA SER A 422 7.55 14.14 -21.25
C SER A 422 8.18 13.59 -19.97
N MET A 423 7.37 13.01 -19.06
CA MET A 423 7.82 12.41 -17.80
C MET A 423 7.95 10.88 -17.89
N ASP A 424 7.42 10.26 -18.97
CA ASP A 424 7.45 8.81 -19.15
C ASP A 424 8.87 8.31 -19.42
N ASN A 425 9.30 7.30 -18.66
CA ASN A 425 10.56 6.61 -18.90
C ASN A 425 10.53 5.59 -20.05
N GLY A 426 9.43 5.54 -20.81
CA GLY A 426 9.18 4.62 -21.92
C GLY A 426 8.56 3.29 -21.49
N HIS A 427 8.20 3.14 -20.21
CA HIS A 427 7.55 1.93 -19.65
C HIS A 427 6.26 2.24 -18.89
N GLY A 428 5.75 3.46 -18.99
CA GLY A 428 4.57 3.94 -18.25
C GLY A 428 4.87 4.26 -16.79
N PHE A 429 6.10 4.62 -16.46
CA PHE A 429 6.51 5.05 -15.12
C PHE A 429 7.33 6.34 -15.18
N ILE A 430 7.50 6.97 -14.01
CA ILE A 430 8.34 8.16 -13.88
C ILE A 430 9.59 7.77 -13.08
N ASN A 431 10.77 8.13 -13.58
CA ASN A 431 12.01 7.90 -12.88
C ASN A 431 12.13 8.82 -11.66
N SER A 432 12.62 8.28 -10.55
CA SER A 432 12.98 9.03 -9.36
C SER A 432 14.46 8.85 -9.00
N ASP A 433 15.02 9.83 -8.32
CA ASP A 433 16.27 9.67 -7.61
C ASP A 433 16.05 8.93 -6.25
N LYS A 434 17.12 8.85 -5.45
CA LYS A 434 17.08 8.21 -4.12
C LYS A 434 16.25 8.98 -3.08
N PHE A 435 15.84 10.21 -3.37
CA PHE A 435 15.04 11.08 -2.53
C PHE A 435 13.59 11.20 -3.02
N TYR A 436 13.21 10.39 -4.00
CA TYR A 436 11.93 10.46 -4.71
C TYR A 436 11.69 11.79 -5.43
N GLN A 437 12.75 12.51 -5.79
CA GLN A 437 12.66 13.67 -6.67
C GLN A 437 12.75 13.21 -8.13
N VAL A 438 11.99 13.88 -9.00
CA VAL A 438 12.11 13.70 -10.47
C VAL A 438 13.46 14.28 -10.92
N PRO A 439 14.33 13.50 -11.59
CA PRO A 439 15.59 14.02 -12.09
C PRO A 439 15.38 15.25 -12.99
N ASP A 440 16.25 16.25 -12.83
CA ASP A 440 16.24 17.49 -13.60
C ASP A 440 14.96 18.35 -13.47
N LYS A 441 14.08 18.03 -12.51
CA LYS A 441 12.88 18.81 -12.19
C LYS A 441 12.80 19.14 -10.69
N PRO A 442 13.52 20.16 -10.20
CA PRO A 442 13.43 20.59 -8.81
C PRO A 442 11.98 20.92 -8.43
N GLY A 443 11.58 20.54 -7.20
CA GLY A 443 10.22 20.75 -6.71
C GLY A 443 9.19 19.69 -7.15
N HIS A 444 9.58 18.70 -7.97
CA HIS A 444 8.73 17.58 -8.38
C HIS A 444 9.16 16.29 -7.68
N PHE A 445 8.27 15.69 -6.93
CA PHE A 445 8.51 14.48 -6.15
C PHE A 445 7.53 13.37 -6.53
N LEU A 446 7.83 12.14 -6.17
CA LEU A 446 7.09 10.95 -6.57
C LEU A 446 6.74 10.09 -5.36
N ALA A 447 5.59 9.43 -5.38
CA ALA A 447 5.24 8.42 -4.42
C ALA A 447 4.28 7.37 -5.02
N GLY A 448 4.37 6.15 -4.53
CA GLY A 448 3.49 5.05 -4.93
C GLY A 448 3.87 4.39 -6.25
N ASP A 449 2.92 3.69 -6.82
CA ASP A 449 3.14 2.74 -7.92
C ASP A 449 3.56 3.39 -9.23
N ILE A 450 3.47 4.72 -9.35
CA ILE A 450 4.01 5.45 -10.50
C ILE A 450 5.54 5.36 -10.58
N VAL A 451 6.21 5.10 -9.46
CA VAL A 451 7.65 4.79 -9.41
C VAL A 451 7.87 3.32 -9.75
N ARG A 452 7.15 2.45 -9.05
CA ARG A 452 7.18 1.00 -9.24
C ARG A 452 6.02 0.37 -8.45
N PRO A 453 5.17 -0.45 -9.09
CA PRO A 453 4.10 -1.17 -8.39
C PRO A 453 4.64 -2.04 -7.25
N HIS A 454 4.04 -1.88 -6.07
CA HIS A 454 4.38 -2.63 -4.87
C HIS A 454 3.18 -2.63 -3.90
N LEU A 455 3.41 -2.91 -2.59
CA LEU A 455 2.38 -2.92 -1.57
C LEU A 455 1.80 -1.51 -1.30
N LEU A 456 0.56 -1.44 -0.82
CA LEU A 456 -0.05 -0.19 -0.36
C LEU A 456 0.80 0.48 0.75
N THR A 457 1.32 -0.31 1.69
CA THR A 457 2.22 0.17 2.74
C THR A 457 3.54 0.72 2.20
N THR A 458 4.03 0.21 1.05
CA THR A 458 5.18 0.79 0.36
C THR A 458 4.84 2.18 -0.20
N ALA A 459 3.66 2.33 -0.79
CA ALA A 459 3.19 3.62 -1.29
C ALA A 459 3.07 4.67 -0.18
N ILE A 460 2.56 4.27 1.00
CA ILE A 460 2.49 5.11 2.21
C ILE A 460 3.89 5.52 2.69
N GLY A 461 4.82 4.57 2.77
CA GLY A 461 6.21 4.84 3.19
C GLY A 461 6.97 5.74 2.21
N GLN A 462 6.77 5.54 0.90
CA GLN A 462 7.34 6.43 -0.12
C GLN A 462 6.79 7.86 -0.02
N ALA A 463 5.50 8.00 0.28
CA ALA A 463 4.87 9.31 0.50
C ALA A 463 5.51 10.05 1.68
N ALA A 464 5.79 9.35 2.78
CA ALA A 464 6.47 9.94 3.94
C ALA A 464 7.89 10.44 3.58
N ILE A 465 8.66 9.65 2.82
CA ILE A 465 9.99 10.04 2.36
C ILE A 465 9.91 11.23 1.37
N ALA A 466 8.94 11.20 0.44
CA ALA A 466 8.74 12.29 -0.50
C ALA A 466 8.39 13.60 0.23
N VAL A 467 7.56 13.55 1.27
CA VAL A 467 7.21 14.73 2.09
C VAL A 467 8.43 15.27 2.84
N GLU A 468 9.28 14.40 3.41
CA GLU A 468 10.55 14.85 4.03
C GLU A 468 11.45 15.56 2.99
N SER A 469 11.50 15.04 1.77
CA SER A 469 12.26 15.66 0.68
C SER A 469 11.63 16.99 0.22
N VAL A 470 10.29 17.08 0.17
CA VAL A 470 9.58 18.36 -0.08
C VAL A 470 9.92 19.37 1.01
N GLN A 471 9.87 18.98 2.28
CA GLN A 471 10.22 19.89 3.38
C GLN A 471 11.65 20.42 3.25
N ALA A 472 12.62 19.52 3.02
CA ALA A 472 14.01 19.92 2.84
C ALA A 472 14.19 20.87 1.63
N TYR A 473 13.48 20.60 0.52
CA TYR A 473 13.47 21.45 -0.66
C TYR A 473 12.90 22.86 -0.37
N LEU A 474 11.78 22.93 0.37
CA LEU A 474 11.15 24.20 0.73
C LEU A 474 11.98 25.05 1.70
N ASP A 475 12.80 24.40 2.50
CA ASP A 475 13.71 25.02 3.47
C ASP A 475 15.11 25.31 2.90
N ASP A 476 15.31 25.10 1.60
CA ASP A 476 16.63 25.22 0.93
C ASP A 476 17.72 24.35 1.57
N GLN A 477 17.34 23.19 2.15
CA GLN A 477 18.24 22.24 2.77
C GLN A 477 18.70 21.17 1.77
N GLU A 478 19.89 20.60 2.02
CA GLU A 478 20.36 19.47 1.24
C GLU A 478 19.46 18.22 1.49
N LEU A 479 19.02 17.56 0.42
CA LEU A 479 18.22 16.34 0.51
C LEU A 479 19.07 15.23 1.11
N SER A 480 18.66 14.72 2.27
CA SER A 480 19.34 13.66 2.98
C SER A 480 18.60 12.32 2.84
N LYS A 481 19.36 11.23 2.75
CA LYS A 481 18.77 9.89 2.66
C LYS A 481 18.23 9.48 4.02
N ARG A 482 16.97 9.07 4.06
CA ARG A 482 16.38 8.48 5.26
C ARG A 482 17.17 7.24 5.69
N PRO A 483 17.58 7.10 6.95
CA PRO A 483 18.20 5.90 7.47
C PRO A 483 17.30 4.68 7.29
N LYS A 484 17.90 3.53 6.99
CA LYS A 484 17.14 2.28 6.81
C LYS A 484 16.62 1.69 8.12
N VAL A 485 17.21 2.08 9.23
CA VAL A 485 16.97 1.48 10.55
C VAL A 485 16.80 2.57 11.58
N ASP A 486 15.69 2.56 12.27
CA ASP A 486 15.49 3.42 13.46
C ASP A 486 16.03 2.70 14.68
N VAL A 487 16.83 3.41 15.48
CA VAL A 487 17.40 2.88 16.72
C VAL A 487 16.74 3.57 17.90
N HIS A 488 16.13 2.78 18.77
CA HIS A 488 15.65 3.27 20.05
C HIS A 488 16.82 3.56 20.97
N HIS A 489 16.93 4.79 21.42
CA HIS A 489 17.79 5.14 22.51
C HIS A 489 16.99 5.10 23.83
N PHE A 490 17.43 4.23 24.74
CA PHE A 490 16.92 4.25 26.10
C PHE A 490 17.55 5.45 26.82
N ASP A 491 16.75 6.47 27.12
CA ASP A 491 17.21 7.59 27.94
C ASP A 491 17.20 7.19 29.41
N LEU A 492 18.38 6.77 29.90
CA LEU A 492 18.57 6.37 31.29
C LEU A 492 18.33 7.54 32.25
N LEU A 493 18.74 8.75 31.87
CA LEU A 493 18.59 9.91 32.73
C LEU A 493 17.13 10.32 32.91
N HIS A 494 16.36 10.26 31.81
CA HIS A 494 14.93 10.47 31.88
C HIS A 494 14.25 9.39 32.73
N LYS A 495 14.62 8.11 32.56
CA LYS A 495 14.08 7.02 33.37
C LYS A 495 14.43 7.11 34.84
N LEU A 496 15.65 7.53 35.18
CA LEU A 496 16.05 7.79 36.56
C LEU A 496 15.25 8.96 37.17
N SER A 497 15.01 10.03 36.40
CA SER A 497 14.17 11.14 36.84
C SER A 497 12.72 10.72 37.11
N GLU A 498 12.12 9.82 36.27
CA GLU A 498 10.81 9.25 36.52
C GLU A 498 10.76 8.48 37.87
N TRP A 499 11.85 7.87 38.27
CA TRP A 499 11.99 7.16 39.55
C TRP A 499 12.41 8.05 40.69
N ASN A 500 12.51 9.37 40.47
CA ASN A 500 13.04 10.34 41.43
C ASN A 500 14.48 10.01 41.91
N LEU A 501 15.28 9.41 41.05
CA LEU A 501 16.68 9.13 41.27
C LEU A 501 17.52 10.17 40.53
N SER A 502 18.40 10.87 41.25
CA SER A 502 19.34 11.81 40.63
C SER A 502 20.63 11.08 40.19
N PRO A 503 21.26 11.51 39.08
CA PRO A 503 22.58 10.99 38.70
C PRO A 503 23.64 11.15 39.78
N GLU A 504 23.56 12.20 40.60
CA GLU A 504 24.51 12.52 41.68
C GLU A 504 24.49 11.51 42.83
N GLU A 505 23.34 10.80 43.02
CA GLU A 505 23.22 9.76 44.03
C GLU A 505 23.94 8.46 43.63
N HIS A 506 24.29 8.31 42.36
CA HIS A 506 25.00 7.15 41.82
C HIS A 506 26.53 7.35 41.71
N GLU A 507 27.02 8.61 41.78
CA GLU A 507 28.47 8.87 41.81
C GLU A 507 29.11 8.51 43.15
N ALA A 508 28.32 8.36 44.21
CA ALA A 508 28.77 8.06 45.54
C ALA A 508 28.89 6.56 45.88
N GLY A 509 28.67 5.67 44.92
CA GLY A 509 28.91 4.23 45.11
C GLY A 509 30.41 3.96 45.17
N GLU A 510 30.95 3.82 46.37
CA GLU A 510 32.33 3.45 46.65
C GLU A 510 32.79 2.27 45.79
N SER A 511 33.97 2.46 45.21
CA SER A 511 34.73 1.39 44.57
C SER A 511 34.90 0.18 45.51
N ARG A 512 34.31 -0.93 45.16
CA ARG A 512 34.70 -2.23 45.70
C ARG A 512 35.55 -2.96 44.70
#